data_f19149633010cf34da0e2ee2aad3484f
#
_entry.id   f19149633010cf34da0e2ee2aad3484f
#
_cell.length_a   1.000
_cell.length_b   1.000
_cell.length_c   1.000
_cell.angle_alpha   90.00
_cell.angle_beta   90.00
_cell.angle_gamma   90.00
#
_symmetry.space_group_name_H-M   'P 1'
#
loop_
_entity.id
_entity.type
_entity.pdbx_description
1 polymer ?
#
loop_
_entity_poly.entity_id
_entity_poly.type
_entity_poly.pdbx_seq_one_letter_code
_entity_poly.pdbx_strand_id
1 'polypeptide(L)'
;MAIIRPFKALRPTPELSQKVASRPYDVLNSQEAKKEAAGNHYSFLRITKPEIDLPEGIDVHSAPVYEKAKENLEKFITNGVLFTEEKPCYYIYRLVMPGRPEWGGKERSQTGLVCVSSVDDYFNDIIKKHEFTRPEKERDRITHMKTIHAQTGNVFIAYRDVMKINALINGWKTANKPVYDFTATDGVQHSIWIIDKDIVINSITELFATNVPFTYIADGHHRAASAAKVSKELPQSKNAGYFLTTIFPASQLSILDYNRVVTDLNGMDTEDFISALQDDFMITLSPVPVKPMQQHEFGMYLDGQWYILTSRKGTYKTDPTGILDITVLSSNILDKLLDITDQRTDKRIDFVGGIRGLYELEKRVDSGEMKVAFSLYPVSIEQLFNIADSGRVMPPKSTWFEPKLRDGILTHLI
;
A
#
# COMPACT_ATOMS: atom_id res chain seq x y z
N MET A 1 3.63 23.03 -6.01
CA MET A 1 4.72 22.18 -6.49
C MET A 1 5.22 21.35 -5.35
N ALA A 2 5.56 20.09 -5.58
CA ALA A 2 5.92 19.16 -4.52
C ALA A 2 7.29 19.49 -3.90
N ILE A 3 7.32 19.54 -2.58
CA ILE A 3 8.53 19.83 -1.79
C ILE A 3 9.04 18.52 -1.18
N ILE A 4 10.21 18.10 -1.65
CA ILE A 4 10.93 16.94 -1.10
C ILE A 4 12.31 17.36 -0.60
N ARG A 5 12.88 16.59 0.35
CA ARG A 5 14.23 16.81 0.85
C ARG A 5 15.01 15.50 1.00
N PRO A 6 16.35 15.55 0.83
CA PRO A 6 17.22 14.48 1.29
C PRO A 6 17.19 14.43 2.82
N PHE A 7 17.50 13.26 3.39
CA PHE A 7 17.51 13.08 4.83
C PHE A 7 18.64 12.15 5.29
N LYS A 8 19.00 12.23 6.56
CA LYS A 8 19.92 11.30 7.20
C LYS A 8 19.15 10.07 7.65
N ALA A 9 19.13 9.02 6.82
CA ALA A 9 18.43 7.80 7.19
C ALA A 9 19.14 7.07 8.34
N LEU A 10 18.34 6.59 9.29
CA LEU A 10 18.74 5.49 10.17
C LEU A 10 18.51 4.20 9.38
N ARG A 11 19.57 3.40 9.16
CA ARG A 11 19.54 2.24 8.27
C ARG A 11 20.47 1.12 8.73
N PRO A 12 20.25 -0.14 8.32
CA PRO A 12 21.10 -1.27 8.70
C PRO A 12 22.47 -1.22 8.02
N THR A 13 23.42 -1.95 8.59
CA THR A 13 24.65 -2.28 7.88
C THR A 13 24.34 -3.17 6.66
N PRO A 14 25.16 -3.14 5.59
CA PRO A 14 24.90 -3.94 4.39
C PRO A 14 24.68 -5.43 4.68
N GLU A 15 25.45 -6.00 5.60
CA GLU A 15 25.44 -7.41 5.97
C GLU A 15 24.14 -7.82 6.69
N LEU A 16 23.48 -6.88 7.34
CA LEU A 16 22.24 -7.10 8.11
C LEU A 16 20.99 -6.65 7.37
N SER A 17 21.13 -5.97 6.23
CA SER A 17 20.01 -5.35 5.52
C SER A 17 18.87 -6.31 5.22
N GLN A 18 19.16 -7.52 4.71
CA GLN A 18 18.18 -8.56 4.44
C GLN A 18 17.50 -9.09 5.72
N LYS A 19 18.25 -9.20 6.82
CA LYS A 19 17.72 -9.68 8.11
C LYS A 19 16.86 -8.65 8.82
N VAL A 20 17.18 -7.35 8.63
CA VAL A 20 16.42 -6.24 9.21
C VAL A 20 15.14 -5.97 8.43
N ALA A 21 15.21 -6.00 7.10
CA ALA A 21 14.09 -5.73 6.22
C ALA A 21 12.88 -6.61 6.54
N SER A 22 11.75 -6.02 6.86
CA SER A 22 10.52 -6.77 7.17
C SER A 22 9.31 -6.22 6.43
N ARG A 23 8.25 -7.03 6.32
CA ARG A 23 6.98 -6.56 5.76
C ARG A 23 6.42 -5.41 6.60
N PRO A 24 5.64 -4.48 6.00
CA PRO A 24 5.01 -3.41 6.75
C PRO A 24 4.08 -3.96 7.84
N TYR A 25 4.00 -3.25 8.95
CA TYR A 25 3.22 -3.66 10.12
C TYR A 25 1.73 -3.90 9.84
N ASP A 26 1.17 -3.21 8.85
CA ASP A 26 -0.25 -3.19 8.53
C ASP A 26 -0.71 -4.35 7.59
N VAL A 27 0.24 -5.14 7.09
CA VAL A 27 -0.05 -6.34 6.30
C VAL A 27 0.07 -7.65 7.07
N LEU A 28 0.34 -7.58 8.38
CA LEU A 28 0.54 -8.72 9.25
C LEU A 28 -0.28 -8.57 10.54
N ASN A 29 -0.96 -9.63 10.98
CA ASN A 29 -1.41 -9.71 12.36
C ASN A 29 -0.24 -10.08 13.30
N SER A 30 -0.47 -10.04 14.63
CA SER A 30 0.61 -10.28 15.61
C SER A 30 1.15 -11.71 15.57
N GLN A 31 0.32 -12.71 15.28
CA GLN A 31 0.76 -14.10 15.16
C GLN A 31 1.62 -14.33 13.91
N GLU A 32 1.21 -13.74 12.78
CA GLU A 32 1.99 -13.77 11.54
C GLU A 32 3.34 -13.06 11.72
N ALA A 33 3.36 -11.91 12.39
CA ALA A 33 4.57 -11.17 12.68
C ALA A 33 5.51 -11.95 13.60
N LYS A 34 4.98 -12.62 14.63
CA LYS A 34 5.73 -13.51 15.53
C LYS A 34 6.37 -14.67 14.76
N LYS A 35 5.61 -15.28 13.85
CA LYS A 35 6.09 -16.37 12.99
C LYS A 35 7.17 -15.89 12.02
N GLU A 36 7.01 -14.74 11.39
CA GLU A 36 7.98 -14.16 10.44
C GLU A 36 9.30 -13.77 11.15
N ALA A 37 9.21 -13.23 12.36
CA ALA A 37 10.37 -12.83 13.16
C ALA A 37 11.01 -14.00 13.92
N ALA A 38 10.45 -15.22 13.86
CA ALA A 38 10.98 -16.37 14.58
C ALA A 38 12.40 -16.72 14.13
N GLY A 39 13.32 -16.87 15.08
CA GLY A 39 14.74 -17.15 14.80
C GLY A 39 15.53 -15.96 14.23
N ASN A 40 14.89 -14.83 13.97
CA ASN A 40 15.55 -13.62 13.49
C ASN A 40 15.48 -12.49 14.54
N HIS A 41 16.57 -12.32 15.30
CA HIS A 41 16.68 -11.28 16.30
C HIS A 41 16.84 -9.86 15.72
N TYR A 42 17.15 -9.75 14.42
CA TYR A 42 17.33 -8.50 13.70
C TYR A 42 16.09 -8.02 12.97
N SER A 43 14.97 -8.80 12.99
CA SER A 43 13.74 -8.43 12.30
C SER A 43 13.20 -7.08 12.80
N PHE A 44 12.96 -6.17 11.87
CA PHE A 44 12.41 -4.85 12.21
C PHE A 44 10.95 -4.90 12.71
N LEU A 45 10.27 -6.05 12.55
CA LEU A 45 8.98 -6.31 13.18
C LEU A 45 9.04 -6.17 14.70
N ARG A 46 10.20 -6.39 15.34
CA ARG A 46 10.38 -6.17 16.78
C ARG A 46 10.23 -4.70 17.19
N ILE A 47 10.33 -3.78 16.23
CA ILE A 47 10.14 -2.34 16.42
C ILE A 47 8.76 -1.91 15.96
N THR A 48 8.26 -2.44 14.83
CA THR A 48 6.98 -2.01 14.25
C THR A 48 5.78 -2.78 14.79
N LYS A 49 6.00 -3.98 15.35
CA LYS A 49 5.04 -4.86 16.04
C LYS A 49 5.64 -5.45 17.32
N PRO A 50 6.01 -4.58 18.29
CA PRO A 50 6.82 -4.99 19.45
C PRO A 50 6.08 -5.93 20.41
N GLU A 51 4.77 -6.07 20.29
CA GLU A 51 3.96 -7.04 21.05
C GLU A 51 4.42 -8.49 20.83
N ILE A 52 5.15 -8.79 19.73
CA ILE A 52 5.70 -10.14 19.49
C ILE A 52 6.78 -10.55 20.50
N ASP A 53 7.39 -9.59 21.19
CA ASP A 53 8.39 -9.78 22.25
C ASP A 53 7.81 -9.70 23.66
N LEU A 54 6.49 -9.61 23.79
CA LEU A 54 5.77 -9.48 25.05
C LEU A 54 4.86 -10.70 25.29
N PRO A 55 4.34 -10.87 26.52
CA PRO A 55 3.42 -11.96 26.83
C PRO A 55 2.18 -11.97 25.94
N GLU A 56 1.69 -13.17 25.61
CA GLU A 56 0.47 -13.34 24.81
C GLU A 56 -0.75 -12.74 25.53
N GLY A 57 -1.63 -12.13 24.74
CA GLY A 57 -2.85 -11.50 25.26
C GLY A 57 -2.67 -10.05 25.72
N ILE A 58 -1.46 -9.47 25.60
CA ILE A 58 -1.26 -8.06 25.90
C ILE A 58 -2.11 -7.19 24.94
N ASP A 59 -2.68 -6.11 25.46
CA ASP A 59 -3.29 -5.09 24.61
C ASP A 59 -2.21 -4.42 23.75
N VAL A 60 -2.29 -4.61 22.44
CA VAL A 60 -1.32 -4.11 21.46
C VAL A 60 -1.22 -2.57 21.40
N HIS A 61 -2.17 -1.88 22.03
CA HIS A 61 -2.19 -0.41 22.15
C HIS A 61 -1.82 0.08 23.56
N SER A 62 -1.33 -0.79 24.41
CA SER A 62 -0.90 -0.42 25.76
C SER A 62 0.48 0.21 25.81
N ALA A 63 0.77 1.04 26.83
CA ALA A 63 2.05 1.72 26.99
C ALA A 63 3.28 0.79 26.96
N PRO A 64 3.27 -0.40 27.61
CA PRO A 64 4.41 -1.33 27.54
C PRO A 64 4.81 -1.76 26.15
N VAL A 65 3.84 -1.81 25.20
CA VAL A 65 4.10 -2.16 23.79
C VAL A 65 4.93 -1.08 23.11
N TYR A 66 4.58 0.19 23.30
CA TYR A 66 5.33 1.31 22.72
C TYR A 66 6.71 1.49 23.36
N GLU A 67 6.81 1.30 24.67
CA GLU A 67 8.12 1.31 25.38
C GLU A 67 9.03 0.17 24.86
N LYS A 68 8.44 -0.99 24.57
CA LYS A 68 9.18 -2.12 23.98
C LYS A 68 9.71 -1.79 22.58
N ALA A 69 8.94 -1.06 21.76
CA ALA A 69 9.40 -0.56 20.46
C ALA A 69 10.62 0.33 20.61
N LYS A 70 10.59 1.26 21.59
CA LYS A 70 11.70 2.16 21.91
C LYS A 70 12.93 1.40 22.37
N GLU A 71 12.77 0.51 23.35
CA GLU A 71 13.85 -0.35 23.84
C GLU A 71 14.52 -1.14 22.69
N ASN A 72 13.73 -1.73 21.81
CA ASN A 72 14.25 -2.50 20.69
C ASN A 72 14.99 -1.62 19.67
N LEU A 73 14.48 -0.41 19.36
CA LEU A 73 15.14 0.53 18.47
C LEU A 73 16.50 0.99 19.06
N GLU A 74 16.52 1.35 20.35
CA GLU A 74 17.73 1.75 21.05
C GLU A 74 18.77 0.62 21.06
N LYS A 75 18.35 -0.63 21.29
CA LYS A 75 19.23 -1.80 21.20
C LYS A 75 19.80 -2.00 19.79
N PHE A 76 19.01 -1.81 18.75
CA PHE A 76 19.48 -1.94 17.37
C PHE A 76 20.54 -0.89 17.05
N ILE A 77 20.39 0.34 17.56
CA ILE A 77 21.37 1.42 17.38
C ILE A 77 22.63 1.13 18.21
N THR A 78 22.48 0.82 19.50
CA THR A 78 23.61 0.60 20.41
C THR A 78 24.48 -0.60 19.99
N ASN A 79 23.85 -1.63 19.45
CA ASN A 79 24.54 -2.83 18.96
C ASN A 79 25.08 -2.69 17.53
N GLY A 80 24.98 -1.50 16.91
CA GLY A 80 25.49 -1.25 15.56
C GLY A 80 24.72 -1.97 14.45
N VAL A 81 23.51 -2.48 14.74
CA VAL A 81 22.62 -3.05 13.71
C VAL A 81 22.11 -1.96 12.78
N LEU A 82 21.75 -0.83 13.37
CA LEU A 82 21.34 0.39 12.66
C LEU A 82 22.33 1.52 12.97
N PHE A 83 22.60 2.33 11.96
CA PHE A 83 23.40 3.54 12.09
C PHE A 83 22.77 4.69 11.29
N THR A 84 23.04 5.94 11.70
CA THR A 84 22.54 7.12 11.01
C THR A 84 23.56 7.59 9.98
N GLU A 85 23.09 7.96 8.78
CA GLU A 85 23.93 8.55 7.74
C GLU A 85 24.61 9.86 8.21
N GLU A 86 25.84 10.07 7.78
CA GLU A 86 26.61 11.26 8.16
C GLU A 86 26.05 12.56 7.57
N LYS A 87 25.51 12.49 6.34
CA LYS A 87 24.92 13.63 5.63
C LYS A 87 23.55 13.28 5.03
N PRO A 88 22.70 14.28 4.74
CA PRO A 88 21.43 14.05 4.08
C PRO A 88 21.66 13.51 2.66
N CYS A 89 20.96 12.43 2.31
CA CYS A 89 20.98 11.77 1.01
C CYS A 89 19.57 11.54 0.48
N TYR A 90 19.45 11.38 -0.83
CA TYR A 90 18.34 10.68 -1.44
C TYR A 90 18.72 9.20 -1.60
N TYR A 91 17.68 8.33 -1.72
CA TYR A 91 17.92 6.92 -1.96
C TYR A 91 17.05 6.47 -3.13
N ILE A 92 17.59 5.62 -3.99
CA ILE A 92 16.80 4.95 -5.02
C ILE A 92 16.42 3.58 -4.48
N TYR A 93 15.15 3.23 -4.55
CA TYR A 93 14.64 1.93 -4.16
C TYR A 93 14.01 1.23 -5.36
N ARG A 94 14.67 0.15 -5.81
CA ARG A 94 14.14 -0.72 -6.86
C ARG A 94 13.62 -2.00 -6.24
N LEU A 95 12.42 -2.39 -6.67
CA LEU A 95 11.79 -3.67 -6.35
C LEU A 95 11.57 -4.42 -7.66
N VAL A 96 11.97 -5.70 -7.69
CA VAL A 96 11.73 -6.58 -8.83
C VAL A 96 10.89 -7.77 -8.38
N MET A 97 9.68 -7.87 -8.93
CA MET A 97 8.78 -8.99 -8.68
C MET A 97 9.04 -10.09 -9.69
N PRO A 98 9.18 -11.36 -9.24
CA PRO A 98 9.25 -12.48 -10.15
C PRO A 98 7.97 -12.58 -10.99
N GLY A 99 8.10 -13.07 -12.22
CA GLY A 99 6.94 -13.35 -13.05
C GLY A 99 6.07 -14.44 -12.41
N ARG A 100 4.77 -14.17 -12.33
CA ARG A 100 3.75 -15.12 -11.87
C ARG A 100 2.72 -15.32 -12.97
N PRO A 101 2.19 -16.55 -13.14
CA PRO A 101 1.18 -16.84 -14.15
C PRO A 101 -0.03 -15.88 -14.07
N GLU A 102 -0.47 -15.57 -12.85
CA GLU A 102 -1.60 -14.67 -12.58
C GLU A 102 -1.37 -13.24 -13.09
N TRP A 103 -0.10 -12.87 -13.35
CA TRP A 103 0.33 -11.55 -13.84
C TRP A 103 0.88 -11.61 -15.26
N GLY A 104 0.54 -12.67 -16.00
CA GLY A 104 1.01 -12.88 -17.37
C GLY A 104 2.47 -13.37 -17.47
N GLY A 105 3.02 -13.95 -16.38
CA GLY A 105 4.32 -14.63 -16.38
C GLY A 105 5.55 -13.72 -16.52
N LYS A 106 5.38 -12.41 -16.60
CA LYS A 106 6.49 -11.45 -16.79
C LYS A 106 6.99 -10.87 -15.47
N GLU A 107 8.31 -10.77 -15.35
CA GLU A 107 8.96 -10.00 -14.29
C GLU A 107 8.52 -8.54 -14.36
N ARG A 108 8.29 -7.92 -13.21
CA ARG A 108 7.96 -6.50 -13.09
C ARG A 108 8.95 -5.79 -12.19
N SER A 109 9.43 -4.66 -12.64
CA SER A 109 10.35 -3.80 -11.88
C SER A 109 9.74 -2.43 -11.67
N GLN A 110 9.83 -1.92 -10.45
CA GLN A 110 9.50 -0.53 -10.13
C GLN A 110 10.64 0.12 -9.36
N THR A 111 10.90 1.38 -9.68
CA THR A 111 11.98 2.17 -9.07
C THR A 111 11.42 3.48 -8.56
N GLY A 112 11.59 3.75 -7.28
CA GLY A 112 11.17 4.99 -6.62
C GLY A 112 12.34 5.73 -5.99
N LEU A 113 12.11 7.00 -5.70
CA LEU A 113 13.00 7.86 -4.92
C LEU A 113 12.53 7.89 -3.47
N VAL A 114 13.40 7.47 -2.53
CA VAL A 114 13.13 7.60 -1.10
C VAL A 114 13.66 8.94 -0.62
N CYS A 115 12.79 9.69 0.00
CA CYS A 115 13.05 11.04 0.49
C CYS A 115 12.14 11.34 1.69
N VAL A 116 12.17 12.57 2.16
CA VAL A 116 11.13 13.08 3.05
C VAL A 116 10.31 14.15 2.32
N SER A 117 8.99 14.03 2.39
CA SER A 117 8.03 14.96 1.78
C SER A 117 7.51 15.95 2.82
N SER A 118 7.20 17.18 2.40
CA SER A 118 6.71 18.23 3.29
C SER A 118 5.33 17.89 3.87
N VAL A 119 5.18 18.05 5.18
CA VAL A 119 3.88 17.99 5.87
C VAL A 119 2.96 19.14 5.43
N ASP A 120 3.52 20.30 5.09
CA ASP A 120 2.73 21.41 4.56
C ASP A 120 2.07 21.05 3.21
N ASP A 121 2.76 20.29 2.37
CA ASP A 121 2.19 19.80 1.11
C ASP A 121 1.02 18.84 1.34
N TYR A 122 1.03 18.08 2.43
CA TYR A 122 -0.10 17.24 2.83
C TYR A 122 -1.31 18.08 3.27
N PHE A 123 -1.11 19.16 4.03
CA PHE A 123 -2.19 20.04 4.46
C PHE A 123 -2.72 20.91 3.33
N ASN A 124 -1.86 21.36 2.42
CA ASN A 124 -2.19 22.24 1.29
C ASN A 124 -2.69 21.45 0.06
N ASP A 125 -2.94 20.14 0.20
CA ASP A 125 -3.44 19.26 -0.86
C ASP A 125 -2.55 19.23 -2.12
N ILE A 126 -1.25 19.48 -1.96
CA ILE A 126 -0.22 19.18 -2.96
C ILE A 126 0.06 17.67 -3.00
N ILE A 127 -0.01 17.03 -1.83
CA ILE A 127 -0.05 15.57 -1.69
C ILE A 127 -1.51 15.15 -1.66
N LYS A 128 -2.00 14.64 -2.78
CA LYS A 128 -3.40 14.25 -3.00
C LYS A 128 -3.74 12.95 -2.28
N LYS A 129 -4.98 12.90 -1.78
CA LYS A 129 -5.54 11.81 -0.99
C LYS A 129 -6.76 11.23 -1.70
N HIS A 130 -6.97 9.92 -1.61
CA HIS A 130 -8.13 9.26 -2.20
C HIS A 130 -8.81 8.26 -1.24
N GLU A 131 -8.39 8.24 0.04
CA GLU A 131 -8.96 7.36 1.07
C GLU A 131 -9.09 8.10 2.40
N PHE A 132 -10.18 7.85 3.14
CA PHE A 132 -10.34 8.31 4.50
C PHE A 132 -9.53 7.46 5.48
N THR A 133 -8.98 8.11 6.49
CA THR A 133 -8.24 7.46 7.55
C THR A 133 -9.14 7.17 8.77
N ARG A 134 -8.77 6.14 9.57
CA ARG A 134 -9.47 5.75 10.78
C ARG A 134 -8.78 6.34 12.01
N PRO A 135 -9.50 7.07 12.89
CA PRO A 135 -8.90 7.75 14.05
C PRO A 135 -8.15 6.82 15.01
N GLU A 136 -8.61 5.59 15.20
CA GLU A 136 -7.96 4.59 16.05
C GLU A 136 -6.57 4.19 15.54
N LYS A 137 -6.46 3.92 14.21
CA LYS A 137 -5.19 3.58 13.56
C LYS A 137 -4.21 4.76 13.54
N GLU A 138 -4.73 5.98 13.40
CA GLU A 138 -3.88 7.17 13.48
C GLU A 138 -3.33 7.36 14.89
N ARG A 139 -4.15 7.23 15.94
CA ARG A 139 -3.70 7.34 17.34
C ARG A 139 -2.59 6.35 17.66
N ASP A 140 -2.74 5.11 17.24
CA ASP A 140 -1.72 4.09 17.39
C ASP A 140 -0.38 4.54 16.77
N ARG A 141 -0.40 4.97 15.51
CA ARG A 141 0.83 5.41 14.82
C ARG A 141 1.41 6.69 15.39
N ILE A 142 0.60 7.66 15.83
CA ILE A 142 1.04 8.87 16.51
C ILE A 142 1.78 8.50 17.80
N THR A 143 1.20 7.64 18.64
CA THR A 143 1.81 7.20 19.89
C THR A 143 3.14 6.48 19.61
N HIS A 144 3.16 5.56 18.67
CA HIS A 144 4.36 4.84 18.28
C HIS A 144 5.47 5.80 17.82
N MET A 145 5.19 6.68 16.83
CA MET A 145 6.18 7.65 16.32
C MET A 145 6.73 8.59 17.42
N LYS A 146 5.86 9.08 18.31
CA LYS A 146 6.26 9.95 19.42
C LYS A 146 7.13 9.22 20.44
N THR A 147 6.84 7.96 20.73
CA THR A 147 7.61 7.17 21.70
C THR A 147 9.00 6.83 21.19
N ILE A 148 9.11 6.43 19.92
CA ILE A 148 10.39 6.03 19.34
C ILE A 148 11.17 7.18 18.66
N HIS A 149 10.57 8.36 18.54
CA HIS A 149 11.10 9.53 17.80
C HIS A 149 11.53 9.20 16.36
N ALA A 150 10.78 8.34 15.67
CA ALA A 150 11.09 7.90 14.32
C ALA A 150 9.84 7.53 13.50
N GLN A 151 9.94 7.70 12.21
CA GLN A 151 8.97 7.21 11.22
C GLN A 151 9.55 5.95 10.56
N THR A 152 8.98 4.81 10.88
CA THR A 152 9.48 3.48 10.51
C THR A 152 8.89 2.92 9.23
N GLY A 153 7.74 3.45 8.80
CA GLY A 153 7.03 2.97 7.62
C GLY A 153 6.98 4.01 6.50
N ASN A 154 7.43 3.64 5.32
CA ASN A 154 7.36 4.48 4.13
C ASN A 154 5.91 4.76 3.70
N VAL A 155 5.61 6.01 3.35
CA VAL A 155 4.40 6.34 2.59
C VAL A 155 4.71 6.13 1.12
N PHE A 156 3.91 5.32 0.45
CA PHE A 156 4.05 5.03 -0.97
C PHE A 156 3.31 6.12 -1.76
N ILE A 157 4.06 6.90 -2.52
CA ILE A 157 3.56 8.05 -3.29
C ILE A 157 3.80 7.83 -4.78
N ALA A 158 2.85 8.27 -5.60
CA ALA A 158 2.96 8.33 -7.05
C ALA A 158 3.05 9.78 -7.53
N TYR A 159 3.64 10.00 -8.72
CA TYR A 159 3.60 11.28 -9.43
C TYR A 159 3.49 11.06 -10.94
N ARG A 160 2.93 12.04 -11.67
CA ARG A 160 2.89 12.02 -13.14
C ARG A 160 4.30 12.13 -13.69
N ASP A 161 4.66 11.27 -14.64
CA ASP A 161 6.03 11.10 -15.11
C ASP A 161 6.69 12.42 -15.54
N VAL A 162 7.93 12.62 -15.09
CA VAL A 162 8.82 13.69 -15.52
C VAL A 162 10.08 13.07 -16.08
N MET A 163 10.25 13.10 -17.41
CA MET A 163 11.34 12.41 -18.10
C MET A 163 12.73 12.77 -17.58
N LYS A 164 12.96 14.04 -17.19
CA LYS A 164 14.24 14.50 -16.65
C LYS A 164 14.57 13.83 -15.31
N ILE A 165 13.58 13.64 -14.44
CA ILE A 165 13.76 12.94 -13.16
C ILE A 165 14.07 11.46 -13.43
N ASN A 166 13.29 10.80 -14.29
CA ASN A 166 13.49 9.40 -14.66
C ASN A 166 14.88 9.16 -15.26
N ALA A 167 15.34 10.04 -16.14
CA ALA A 167 16.67 9.95 -16.75
C ALA A 167 17.79 10.08 -15.71
N LEU A 168 17.66 11.02 -14.76
CA LEU A 168 18.65 11.25 -13.72
C LEU A 168 18.76 10.06 -12.75
N ILE A 169 17.61 9.50 -12.30
CA ILE A 169 17.56 8.31 -11.45
C ILE A 169 18.14 7.10 -12.16
N ASN A 170 17.79 6.88 -13.44
CA ASN A 170 18.31 5.76 -14.22
C ASN A 170 19.81 5.90 -14.49
N GLY A 171 20.28 7.11 -14.82
CA GLY A 171 21.70 7.39 -14.99
C GLY A 171 22.50 7.09 -13.72
N TRP A 172 21.99 7.49 -12.55
CA TRP A 172 22.63 7.19 -11.27
C TRP A 172 22.74 5.69 -11.00
N LYS A 173 21.64 4.93 -11.19
CA LYS A 173 21.63 3.47 -11.02
C LYS A 173 22.63 2.76 -11.92
N THR A 174 22.75 3.21 -13.16
CA THR A 174 23.67 2.60 -14.13
C THR A 174 25.13 2.86 -13.76
N ALA A 175 25.43 4.05 -13.24
CA ALA A 175 26.79 4.46 -12.90
C ALA A 175 27.28 3.98 -11.54
N ASN A 176 26.39 3.51 -10.66
CA ASN A 176 26.74 3.18 -9.28
C ASN A 176 26.24 1.77 -8.88
N LYS A 177 26.92 1.14 -7.94
CA LYS A 177 26.46 -0.13 -7.34
C LYS A 177 25.45 0.15 -6.23
N PRO A 178 24.45 -0.72 -6.03
CA PRO A 178 23.55 -0.63 -4.89
C PRO A 178 24.30 -0.90 -3.59
N VAL A 179 23.90 -0.22 -2.50
CA VAL A 179 24.38 -0.49 -1.15
C VAL A 179 23.70 -1.72 -0.56
N TYR A 180 22.48 -1.99 -0.92
CA TYR A 180 21.75 -3.23 -0.62
C TYR A 180 21.24 -3.85 -1.92
N ASP A 181 21.35 -5.17 -2.00
CA ASP A 181 20.78 -5.97 -3.07
C ASP A 181 20.52 -7.38 -2.56
N PHE A 182 19.27 -7.71 -2.27
CA PHE A 182 18.86 -8.99 -1.71
C PHE A 182 17.47 -9.40 -2.19
N THR A 183 17.22 -10.70 -2.18
CA THR A 183 15.89 -11.27 -2.47
C THR A 183 15.23 -11.69 -1.17
N ALA A 184 14.03 -11.17 -0.90
CA ALA A 184 13.24 -11.52 0.27
C ALA A 184 12.55 -12.89 0.09
N THR A 185 11.97 -13.41 1.18
CA THR A 185 11.34 -14.75 1.20
C THR A 185 10.12 -14.89 0.26
N ASP A 186 9.49 -13.79 -0.11
CA ASP A 186 8.40 -13.74 -1.09
C ASP A 186 8.88 -13.69 -2.56
N GLY A 187 10.20 -13.78 -2.78
CA GLY A 187 10.83 -13.77 -4.09
C GLY A 187 11.06 -12.38 -4.67
N VAL A 188 10.65 -11.30 -3.97
CA VAL A 188 10.88 -9.93 -4.42
C VAL A 188 12.34 -9.54 -4.17
N GLN A 189 13.03 -9.06 -5.21
CA GLN A 189 14.37 -8.47 -5.08
C GLN A 189 14.25 -7.01 -4.67
N HIS A 190 15.02 -6.61 -3.68
CA HIS A 190 15.13 -5.25 -3.15
C HIS A 190 16.53 -4.71 -3.36
N SER A 191 16.66 -3.58 -4.08
CA SER A 191 17.96 -2.93 -4.30
C SER A 191 17.87 -1.47 -3.90
N ILE A 192 18.87 -0.98 -3.15
CA ILE A 192 18.95 0.42 -2.69
C ILE A 192 20.26 1.04 -3.17
N TRP A 193 20.18 2.24 -3.73
CA TRP A 193 21.34 3.11 -4.04
C TRP A 193 21.27 4.37 -3.21
N ILE A 194 22.42 4.89 -2.82
CA ILE A 194 22.54 6.18 -2.13
C ILE A 194 22.90 7.25 -3.15
N ILE A 195 22.18 8.35 -3.17
CA ILE A 195 22.54 9.56 -3.92
C ILE A 195 23.14 10.56 -2.93
N ASP A 196 24.46 10.67 -2.93
CA ASP A 196 25.24 11.46 -1.98
C ASP A 196 25.97 12.66 -2.61
N LYS A 197 25.89 12.85 -3.93
CA LYS A 197 26.51 13.97 -4.63
C LYS A 197 25.60 15.20 -4.61
N ASP A 198 26.06 16.30 -4.05
CA ASP A 198 25.27 17.52 -3.86
C ASP A 198 24.67 18.05 -5.17
N ILE A 199 25.44 17.99 -6.28
CA ILE A 199 24.96 18.43 -7.58
C ILE A 199 23.73 17.61 -8.04
N VAL A 200 23.71 16.30 -7.78
CA VAL A 200 22.57 15.42 -8.15
C VAL A 200 21.40 15.63 -7.17
N ILE A 201 21.71 15.76 -5.88
CA ILE A 201 20.71 16.08 -4.83
C ILE A 201 19.98 17.37 -5.18
N ASN A 202 20.73 18.44 -5.47
CA ASN A 202 20.15 19.74 -5.83
C ASN A 202 19.32 19.67 -7.11
N SER A 203 19.79 18.96 -8.13
CA SER A 203 19.07 18.78 -9.40
C SER A 203 17.74 18.04 -9.18
N ILE A 204 17.71 16.98 -8.36
CA ILE A 204 16.48 16.25 -8.04
C ILE A 204 15.51 17.16 -7.29
N THR A 205 15.99 17.86 -6.25
CA THR A 205 15.18 18.77 -5.44
C THR A 205 14.54 19.85 -6.30
N GLU A 206 15.31 20.49 -7.17
CA GLU A 206 14.84 21.52 -8.09
C GLU A 206 13.82 20.98 -9.09
N LEU A 207 14.09 19.80 -9.69
CA LEU A 207 13.17 19.19 -10.65
C LEU A 207 11.81 18.88 -10.01
N PHE A 208 11.75 18.39 -8.79
CA PHE A 208 10.48 18.20 -8.08
C PHE A 208 9.78 19.53 -7.80
N ALA A 209 10.53 20.53 -7.30
CA ALA A 209 9.99 21.86 -6.99
C ALA A 209 9.53 22.65 -8.22
N THR A 210 9.92 22.26 -9.44
CA THR A 210 9.57 22.99 -10.66
C THR A 210 8.67 22.23 -11.62
N ASN A 211 8.73 20.89 -11.61
CA ASN A 211 8.05 20.06 -12.61
C ASN A 211 7.01 19.09 -12.06
N VAL A 212 6.90 18.95 -10.73
CA VAL A 212 5.90 18.04 -10.10
C VAL A 212 4.86 18.89 -9.35
N PRO A 213 3.73 19.20 -9.98
CA PRO A 213 2.71 20.05 -9.37
C PRO A 213 2.01 19.37 -8.19
N PHE A 214 1.76 18.06 -8.32
CA PHE A 214 1.09 17.25 -7.31
C PHE A 214 1.74 15.88 -7.19
N THR A 215 1.61 15.29 -6.01
CA THR A 215 1.90 13.89 -5.75
C THR A 215 0.66 13.23 -5.15
N TYR A 216 0.60 11.89 -5.20
CA TYR A 216 -0.61 11.13 -4.87
C TYR A 216 -0.25 9.99 -3.92
N ILE A 217 -0.89 9.91 -2.77
CA ILE A 217 -0.69 8.78 -1.86
C ILE A 217 -1.26 7.54 -2.54
N ALA A 218 -0.41 6.57 -2.84
CA ALA A 218 -0.80 5.27 -3.37
C ALA A 218 -1.13 4.27 -2.24
N ASP A 219 -0.29 4.26 -1.20
CA ASP A 219 -0.48 3.44 0.01
C ASP A 219 0.10 4.17 1.24
N GLY A 220 -0.50 3.96 2.40
CA GLY A 220 -0.04 4.56 3.66
C GLY A 220 -0.74 5.85 4.06
N HIS A 221 -2.02 6.04 3.71
CA HIS A 221 -2.81 7.22 4.13
C HIS A 221 -2.77 7.44 5.65
N HIS A 222 -2.88 6.37 6.46
CA HIS A 222 -2.77 6.47 7.93
C HIS A 222 -1.38 6.93 8.37
N ARG A 223 -0.31 6.48 7.70
CA ARG A 223 1.09 6.88 8.00
C ARG A 223 1.28 8.38 7.72
N ALA A 224 0.80 8.86 6.57
CA ALA A 224 0.87 10.29 6.22
C ALA A 224 0.04 11.15 7.18
N ALA A 225 -1.20 10.78 7.46
CA ALA A 225 -2.08 11.52 8.38
C ALA A 225 -1.49 11.59 9.79
N SER A 226 -0.92 10.48 10.28
CA SER A 226 -0.28 10.42 11.59
C SER A 226 0.96 11.30 11.66
N ALA A 227 1.84 11.26 10.65
CA ALA A 227 3.01 12.11 10.57
C ALA A 227 2.63 13.60 10.54
N ALA A 228 1.58 13.96 9.79
CA ALA A 228 1.06 15.33 9.75
C ALA A 228 0.55 15.82 11.13
N LYS A 229 -0.08 14.94 11.92
CA LYS A 229 -0.51 15.27 13.29
C LYS A 229 0.68 15.38 14.25
N VAL A 230 1.65 14.46 14.16
CA VAL A 230 2.88 14.50 14.98
C VAL A 230 3.65 15.79 14.73
N SER A 231 3.72 16.27 13.49
CA SER A 231 4.36 17.55 13.16
C SER A 231 3.74 18.73 13.92
N LYS A 232 2.42 18.75 14.08
CA LYS A 232 1.72 19.80 14.85
C LYS A 232 1.99 19.69 16.35
N GLU A 233 2.19 18.48 16.86
CA GLU A 233 2.49 18.26 18.29
C GLU A 233 3.97 18.47 18.64
N LEU A 234 4.88 18.43 17.64
CA LEU A 234 6.31 18.62 17.80
C LEU A 234 6.84 19.80 16.96
N PRO A 235 6.31 21.02 17.13
CA PRO A 235 6.67 22.17 16.27
C PRO A 235 8.14 22.58 16.39
N GLN A 236 8.81 22.19 17.45
CA GLN A 236 10.25 22.45 17.67
C GLN A 236 11.14 21.51 16.85
N SER A 237 10.63 20.35 16.41
CA SER A 237 11.39 19.43 15.57
C SER A 237 11.27 19.80 14.10
N LYS A 238 12.34 20.27 13.50
CA LYS A 238 12.40 20.54 12.05
C LYS A 238 12.19 19.28 11.22
N ASN A 239 12.61 18.12 11.74
CA ASN A 239 12.46 16.85 11.04
C ASN A 239 10.99 16.37 11.03
N ALA A 240 10.21 16.65 12.09
CA ALA A 240 8.78 16.33 12.14
C ALA A 240 7.94 17.12 11.10
N GLY A 241 8.47 18.21 10.54
CA GLY A 241 7.86 18.94 9.43
C GLY A 241 7.90 18.19 8.08
N TYR A 242 8.54 17.02 8.07
CA TYR A 242 8.66 16.15 6.90
C TYR A 242 8.32 14.71 7.29
N PHE A 243 7.91 13.89 6.32
CA PHE A 243 7.63 12.48 6.55
C PHE A 243 8.23 11.59 5.46
N LEU A 244 8.59 10.37 5.88
CA LEU A 244 9.27 9.38 5.05
C LEU A 244 8.38 8.91 3.90
N THR A 245 8.87 9.06 2.68
CA THR A 245 8.15 8.70 1.46
C THR A 245 9.04 7.96 0.47
N THR A 246 8.43 7.04 -0.29
CA THR A 246 9.02 6.52 -1.52
C THR A 246 8.12 6.95 -2.68
N ILE A 247 8.67 7.74 -3.59
CA ILE A 247 7.93 8.40 -4.66
C ILE A 247 8.24 7.72 -5.99
N PHE A 248 7.22 7.22 -6.68
CA PHE A 248 7.33 6.48 -7.94
C PHE A 248 6.71 7.25 -9.10
N PRO A 249 7.33 7.24 -10.29
CA PRO A 249 6.65 7.69 -11.50
C PRO A 249 5.48 6.77 -11.84
N ALA A 250 4.37 7.33 -12.28
CA ALA A 250 3.12 6.61 -12.54
C ALA A 250 3.29 5.42 -13.50
N SER A 251 4.13 5.58 -14.53
CA SER A 251 4.39 4.54 -15.54
C SER A 251 5.02 3.25 -14.99
N GLN A 252 5.60 3.30 -13.79
CA GLN A 252 6.22 2.12 -13.16
C GLN A 252 5.29 1.40 -12.19
N LEU A 253 4.11 1.94 -11.93
CA LEU A 253 3.17 1.39 -10.97
C LEU A 253 2.14 0.52 -11.66
N SER A 254 1.74 -0.53 -10.94
CA SER A 254 0.62 -1.38 -11.32
C SER A 254 -0.28 -1.58 -10.11
N ILE A 255 -1.56 -1.33 -10.31
CA ILE A 255 -2.58 -1.63 -9.32
C ILE A 255 -3.13 -3.02 -9.65
N LEU A 256 -3.20 -3.88 -8.66
CA LEU A 256 -3.86 -5.18 -8.77
C LEU A 256 -5.34 -5.04 -8.40
N ASP A 257 -6.13 -5.97 -8.86
CA ASP A 257 -7.52 -6.11 -8.49
C ASP A 257 -7.69 -6.32 -6.98
N TYR A 258 -8.81 -5.86 -6.45
CA TYR A 258 -9.18 -6.09 -5.06
C TYR A 258 -10.59 -6.68 -5.05
N ASN A 259 -10.65 -8.00 -4.95
CA ASN A 259 -11.84 -8.79 -5.12
C ASN A 259 -12.72 -8.80 -3.86
N ARG A 260 -13.99 -9.20 -3.98
CA ARG A 260 -14.96 -9.27 -2.90
C ARG A 260 -15.48 -10.68 -2.75
N VAL A 261 -15.75 -11.07 -1.49
CA VAL A 261 -16.42 -12.30 -1.14
C VAL A 261 -17.49 -11.99 -0.10
N VAL A 262 -18.65 -12.65 -0.21
CA VAL A 262 -19.81 -12.38 0.64
C VAL A 262 -20.39 -13.69 1.17
N THR A 263 -20.80 -13.69 2.44
CA THR A 263 -21.23 -14.90 3.18
C THR A 263 -22.61 -15.42 2.78
N ASP A 264 -23.50 -14.56 2.29
CA ASP A 264 -24.90 -14.90 1.96
C ASP A 264 -25.45 -14.05 0.82
N LEU A 265 -26.65 -14.41 0.33
CA LEU A 265 -27.35 -13.71 -0.74
C LEU A 265 -28.54 -12.88 -0.22
N ASN A 266 -28.50 -12.43 1.05
CA ASN A 266 -29.58 -11.63 1.66
C ASN A 266 -30.96 -12.32 1.58
N GLY A 267 -30.99 -13.63 1.83
CA GLY A 267 -32.22 -14.43 1.83
C GLY A 267 -32.72 -14.88 0.46
N MET A 268 -32.09 -14.46 -0.62
CA MET A 268 -32.39 -14.97 -1.98
C MET A 268 -31.77 -16.36 -2.19
N ASP A 269 -32.43 -17.19 -2.97
CA ASP A 269 -31.78 -18.36 -3.55
C ASP A 269 -30.92 -17.98 -4.78
N THR A 270 -30.20 -18.95 -5.33
CA THR A 270 -29.28 -18.72 -6.44
C THR A 270 -29.98 -18.26 -7.72
N GLU A 271 -31.16 -18.80 -8.01
CA GLU A 271 -31.93 -18.47 -9.22
C GLU A 271 -32.51 -17.06 -9.13
N ASP A 272 -33.09 -16.71 -7.99
CA ASP A 272 -33.60 -15.37 -7.71
C ASP A 272 -32.50 -14.32 -7.77
N PHE A 273 -31.33 -14.62 -7.21
CA PHE A 273 -30.18 -13.71 -7.25
C PHE A 273 -29.66 -13.48 -8.69
N ILE A 274 -29.51 -14.55 -9.48
CA ILE A 274 -29.11 -14.45 -10.89
C ILE A 274 -30.18 -13.68 -11.70
N SER A 275 -31.46 -13.90 -11.44
CA SER A 275 -32.56 -13.18 -12.09
C SER A 275 -32.50 -11.67 -11.78
N ALA A 276 -32.32 -11.31 -10.51
CA ALA A 276 -32.22 -9.90 -10.09
C ALA A 276 -30.98 -9.18 -10.67
N LEU A 277 -29.86 -9.87 -10.86
CA LEU A 277 -28.67 -9.30 -11.50
C LEU A 277 -28.92 -8.91 -12.97
N GLN A 278 -29.87 -9.52 -13.67
CA GLN A 278 -30.12 -9.23 -15.09
C GLN A 278 -30.69 -7.83 -15.36
N ASP A 279 -31.18 -7.14 -14.34
CA ASP A 279 -31.59 -5.73 -14.46
C ASP A 279 -30.40 -4.83 -14.85
N ASP A 280 -29.25 -5.07 -14.22
CA ASP A 280 -28.08 -4.21 -14.34
C ASP A 280 -26.97 -4.83 -15.19
N PHE A 281 -26.98 -6.16 -15.40
CA PHE A 281 -25.91 -6.88 -16.08
C PHE A 281 -26.41 -7.81 -17.17
N MET A 282 -25.59 -8.01 -18.19
CA MET A 282 -25.66 -9.18 -19.07
C MET A 282 -24.84 -10.29 -18.40
N ILE A 283 -25.41 -11.48 -18.29
CA ILE A 283 -24.81 -12.62 -17.61
C ILE A 283 -24.48 -13.71 -18.61
N THR A 284 -23.25 -14.21 -18.60
CA THR A 284 -22.81 -15.33 -19.44
C THR A 284 -22.08 -16.36 -18.56
N LEU A 285 -22.45 -17.63 -18.71
CA LEU A 285 -21.78 -18.73 -18.04
C LEU A 285 -20.35 -18.90 -18.56
N SER A 286 -19.38 -19.13 -17.68
CA SER A 286 -18.00 -19.39 -18.05
C SER A 286 -17.52 -20.77 -17.56
N PRO A 287 -16.93 -21.60 -18.44
CA PRO A 287 -16.39 -22.90 -18.02
C PRO A 287 -15.02 -22.81 -17.34
N VAL A 288 -14.47 -21.59 -17.22
CA VAL A 288 -13.14 -21.33 -16.62
C VAL A 288 -13.22 -20.15 -15.67
N PRO A 289 -12.26 -20.02 -14.72
CA PRO A 289 -12.17 -18.86 -13.85
C PRO A 289 -12.13 -17.54 -14.63
N VAL A 290 -12.92 -16.57 -14.18
CA VAL A 290 -13.10 -15.29 -14.87
C VAL A 290 -12.22 -14.23 -14.25
N LYS A 291 -11.22 -13.77 -15.01
CA LYS A 291 -10.46 -12.55 -14.72
C LYS A 291 -10.94 -11.47 -15.69
N PRO A 292 -11.61 -10.41 -15.22
CA PRO A 292 -12.08 -9.34 -16.08
C PRO A 292 -10.96 -8.77 -16.96
N MET A 293 -11.25 -8.55 -18.24
CA MET A 293 -10.27 -8.07 -19.22
C MET A 293 -10.43 -6.58 -19.54
N GLN A 294 -11.54 -6.00 -19.12
CA GLN A 294 -11.86 -4.60 -19.37
C GLN A 294 -12.78 -4.05 -18.27
N GLN A 295 -12.86 -2.73 -18.22
CA GLN A 295 -13.76 -2.02 -17.30
C GLN A 295 -15.23 -2.41 -17.56
N HIS A 296 -16.04 -2.46 -16.50
CA HIS A 296 -17.46 -2.85 -16.48
C HIS A 296 -17.72 -4.33 -16.78
N GLU A 297 -16.68 -5.14 -16.71
CA GLU A 297 -16.74 -6.59 -16.70
C GLU A 297 -16.35 -7.11 -15.32
N PHE A 298 -17.10 -8.10 -14.81
CA PHE A 298 -16.86 -8.73 -13.51
C PHE A 298 -16.91 -10.24 -13.69
N GLY A 299 -16.09 -10.95 -12.92
CA GLY A 299 -16.32 -12.38 -12.71
C GLY A 299 -17.14 -12.58 -11.43
N MET A 300 -18.07 -13.51 -11.47
CA MET A 300 -18.82 -13.97 -10.30
C MET A 300 -18.64 -15.48 -10.16
N TYR A 301 -18.26 -15.93 -8.98
CA TYR A 301 -18.21 -17.35 -8.62
C TYR A 301 -19.29 -17.65 -7.59
N LEU A 302 -20.23 -18.51 -7.96
CA LEU A 302 -21.41 -18.86 -7.18
C LEU A 302 -21.74 -20.33 -7.39
N ASP A 303 -21.93 -21.10 -6.31
CA ASP A 303 -22.30 -22.52 -6.33
C ASP A 303 -21.45 -23.38 -7.27
N GLY A 304 -20.11 -23.21 -7.24
CA GLY A 304 -19.18 -23.99 -8.06
C GLY A 304 -19.11 -23.55 -9.53
N GLN A 305 -19.73 -22.43 -9.90
CA GLN A 305 -19.83 -21.99 -11.27
C GLN A 305 -19.34 -20.55 -11.45
N TRP A 306 -18.56 -20.31 -12.52
CA TRP A 306 -18.17 -18.96 -12.93
C TRP A 306 -19.16 -18.33 -13.90
N TYR A 307 -19.39 -17.03 -13.72
CA TYR A 307 -20.20 -16.18 -14.60
C TYR A 307 -19.43 -14.91 -14.96
N ILE A 308 -19.58 -14.46 -16.19
CA ILE A 308 -19.17 -13.13 -16.66
C ILE A 308 -20.37 -12.21 -16.51
N LEU A 309 -20.22 -11.13 -15.76
CA LEU A 309 -21.19 -10.06 -15.64
C LEU A 309 -20.68 -8.84 -16.40
N THR A 310 -21.45 -8.36 -17.38
CA THR A 310 -21.12 -7.13 -18.11
C THR A 310 -22.19 -6.08 -17.83
N SER A 311 -21.80 -4.94 -17.27
CA SER A 311 -22.75 -3.86 -16.94
C SER A 311 -23.51 -3.36 -18.15
N ARG A 312 -24.83 -3.19 -18.02
CA ARG A 312 -25.67 -2.57 -19.04
C ARG A 312 -25.41 -1.07 -19.10
N LYS A 313 -25.49 -0.47 -20.28
CA LYS A 313 -25.39 0.97 -20.44
C LYS A 313 -26.52 1.67 -19.67
N GLY A 314 -26.16 2.71 -18.90
CA GLY A 314 -27.11 3.49 -18.12
C GLY A 314 -27.35 2.98 -16.68
N THR A 315 -26.74 1.86 -16.28
CA THR A 315 -26.86 1.32 -14.92
C THR A 315 -25.75 1.83 -13.97
N TYR A 316 -24.85 2.65 -14.45
CA TYR A 316 -23.78 3.27 -13.67
C TYR A 316 -23.55 4.74 -14.06
N LYS A 317 -23.00 5.53 -13.14
CA LYS A 317 -22.67 6.95 -13.35
C LYS A 317 -21.31 7.06 -14.05
N THR A 318 -21.15 8.13 -14.85
CA THR A 318 -19.92 8.41 -15.62
C THR A 318 -18.99 9.42 -14.96
N ASP A 319 -19.31 9.90 -13.75
CA ASP A 319 -18.42 10.75 -12.98
C ASP A 319 -17.19 9.96 -12.46
N PRO A 320 -16.09 10.62 -12.05
CA PRO A 320 -14.84 9.93 -11.71
C PRO A 320 -14.95 8.79 -10.71
N THR A 321 -15.88 8.88 -9.75
CA THR A 321 -16.10 7.82 -8.75
C THR A 321 -17.11 6.78 -9.24
N GLY A 322 -18.19 7.25 -9.88
CA GLY A 322 -19.29 6.38 -10.34
C GLY A 322 -18.90 5.42 -11.45
N ILE A 323 -17.89 5.75 -12.25
CA ILE A 323 -17.39 4.91 -13.35
C ILE A 323 -16.50 3.75 -12.88
N LEU A 324 -16.06 3.74 -11.63
CA LEU A 324 -15.22 2.67 -11.11
C LEU A 324 -15.99 1.37 -10.95
N ASP A 325 -15.40 0.26 -11.36
CA ASP A 325 -16.02 -1.07 -11.23
C ASP A 325 -16.38 -1.40 -9.78
N ILE A 326 -15.54 -0.99 -8.84
CA ILE A 326 -15.87 -1.15 -7.43
C ILE A 326 -17.12 -0.37 -7.01
N THR A 327 -17.34 0.82 -7.58
CA THR A 327 -18.55 1.62 -7.29
C THR A 327 -19.78 0.98 -7.94
N VAL A 328 -19.64 0.49 -9.17
CA VAL A 328 -20.71 -0.22 -9.89
C VAL A 328 -21.11 -1.49 -9.14
N LEU A 329 -20.13 -2.31 -8.73
CA LEU A 329 -20.40 -3.50 -7.91
C LEU A 329 -21.09 -3.11 -6.59
N SER A 330 -20.60 -2.06 -5.93
CA SER A 330 -21.15 -1.60 -4.64
C SER A 330 -22.60 -1.18 -4.77
N SER A 331 -22.94 -0.36 -5.77
CA SER A 331 -24.29 0.18 -5.93
C SER A 331 -25.30 -0.84 -6.46
N ASN A 332 -24.88 -1.67 -7.44
CA ASN A 332 -25.82 -2.51 -8.18
C ASN A 332 -25.95 -3.93 -7.60
N ILE A 333 -24.94 -4.38 -6.81
CA ILE A 333 -24.96 -5.72 -6.22
C ILE A 333 -24.93 -5.63 -4.70
N LEU A 334 -23.89 -5.03 -4.11
CA LEU A 334 -23.68 -5.09 -2.67
C LEU A 334 -24.78 -4.34 -1.90
N ASP A 335 -25.12 -3.12 -2.30
CA ASP A 335 -26.15 -2.30 -1.68
C ASP A 335 -27.55 -2.75 -2.15
N LYS A 336 -27.80 -2.74 -3.46
CA LYS A 336 -29.12 -2.97 -4.03
C LYS A 336 -29.69 -4.38 -3.76
N LEU A 337 -28.87 -5.42 -3.86
CA LEU A 337 -29.32 -6.82 -3.76
C LEU A 337 -28.93 -7.47 -2.42
N LEU A 338 -27.71 -7.20 -1.93
CA LEU A 338 -27.18 -7.85 -0.73
C LEU A 338 -27.35 -7.02 0.55
N ASP A 339 -27.91 -5.79 0.45
CA ASP A 339 -28.12 -4.87 1.58
C ASP A 339 -26.81 -4.58 2.38
N ILE A 340 -25.67 -4.55 1.68
CA ILE A 340 -24.35 -4.20 2.23
C ILE A 340 -24.06 -2.74 1.89
N THR A 341 -24.56 -1.83 2.71
CA THR A 341 -24.46 -0.38 2.51
C THR A 341 -23.11 0.20 2.93
N ASP A 342 -22.48 -0.35 3.96
CA ASP A 342 -21.13 0.05 4.41
C ASP A 342 -20.16 -1.14 4.50
N GLN A 343 -19.38 -1.33 3.43
CA GLN A 343 -18.39 -2.39 3.34
C GLN A 343 -17.27 -2.33 4.40
N ARG A 344 -17.15 -1.25 5.18
CA ARG A 344 -16.12 -1.11 6.24
C ARG A 344 -16.53 -1.78 7.53
N THR A 345 -17.84 -1.92 7.77
CA THR A 345 -18.42 -2.35 9.04
C THR A 345 -19.26 -3.61 8.91
N ASP A 346 -19.79 -3.92 7.72
CA ASP A 346 -20.57 -5.15 7.49
C ASP A 346 -19.64 -6.38 7.57
N LYS A 347 -20.04 -7.35 8.40
CA LYS A 347 -19.27 -8.57 8.65
C LYS A 347 -19.52 -9.66 7.59
N ARG A 348 -20.51 -9.48 6.74
CA ARG A 348 -20.84 -10.43 5.66
C ARG A 348 -19.91 -10.32 4.46
N ILE A 349 -19.15 -9.22 4.33
CA ILE A 349 -18.21 -9.00 3.23
C ILE A 349 -16.77 -9.08 3.71
N ASP A 350 -15.90 -9.70 2.88
CA ASP A 350 -14.46 -9.66 3.05
C ASP A 350 -13.76 -9.40 1.70
N PHE A 351 -12.46 -9.13 1.77
CA PHE A 351 -11.68 -8.61 0.66
C PHE A 351 -10.51 -9.52 0.33
N VAL A 352 -10.33 -9.84 -0.95
CA VAL A 352 -9.25 -10.70 -1.44
C VAL A 352 -8.38 -9.92 -2.42
N GLY A 353 -7.15 -9.59 -2.04
CA GLY A 353 -6.19 -8.94 -2.94
C GLY A 353 -5.83 -9.83 -4.11
N GLY A 354 -5.73 -9.25 -5.31
CA GLY A 354 -5.46 -9.98 -6.56
C GLY A 354 -4.16 -10.78 -6.58
N ILE A 355 -3.25 -10.49 -5.65
CA ILE A 355 -2.02 -11.28 -5.44
C ILE A 355 -2.30 -12.73 -5.05
N ARG A 356 -3.47 -13.02 -4.47
CA ARG A 356 -3.88 -14.38 -4.07
C ARG A 356 -4.44 -15.20 -5.23
N GLY A 357 -4.73 -14.54 -6.38
CA GLY A 357 -5.31 -15.18 -7.54
C GLY A 357 -6.79 -15.55 -7.39
N LEU A 358 -7.40 -16.05 -8.48
CA LEU A 358 -8.80 -16.45 -8.50
C LEU A 358 -9.08 -17.71 -7.69
N TYR A 359 -8.10 -18.59 -7.56
CA TYR A 359 -8.22 -19.81 -6.75
C TYR A 359 -8.63 -19.54 -5.30
N GLU A 360 -8.16 -18.43 -4.71
CA GLU A 360 -8.57 -18.07 -3.35
C GLU A 360 -10.06 -17.73 -3.27
N LEU A 361 -10.65 -17.19 -4.34
CA LEU A 361 -12.09 -16.93 -4.42
C LEU A 361 -12.89 -18.25 -4.44
N GLU A 362 -12.49 -19.17 -5.34
CA GLU A 362 -13.09 -20.51 -5.43
C GLU A 362 -13.00 -21.22 -4.09
N LYS A 363 -11.80 -21.30 -3.50
CA LYS A 363 -11.56 -21.96 -2.24
C LYS A 363 -12.46 -21.46 -1.10
N ARG A 364 -12.67 -20.15 -0.98
CA ARG A 364 -13.48 -19.57 0.09
C ARG A 364 -15.00 -19.84 -0.13
N VAL A 365 -15.43 -19.94 -1.36
CA VAL A 365 -16.82 -20.30 -1.67
C VAL A 365 -17.03 -21.82 -1.51
N ASP A 366 -16.15 -22.64 -2.06
CA ASP A 366 -16.27 -24.09 -2.02
C ASP A 366 -16.15 -24.67 -0.60
N SER A 367 -15.40 -23.99 0.28
CA SER A 367 -15.32 -24.37 1.69
C SER A 367 -16.60 -24.03 2.50
N GLY A 368 -17.55 -23.29 1.93
CA GLY A 368 -18.74 -22.79 2.62
C GLY A 368 -18.46 -21.61 3.56
N GLU A 369 -17.24 -21.05 3.57
CA GLU A 369 -16.92 -19.82 4.31
C GLU A 369 -17.68 -18.63 3.72
N MET A 370 -17.76 -18.58 2.39
CA MET A 370 -18.45 -17.55 1.63
C MET A 370 -19.48 -18.19 0.68
N LYS A 371 -20.52 -17.43 0.33
CA LYS A 371 -21.56 -17.90 -0.62
C LYS A 371 -21.24 -17.48 -2.05
N VAL A 372 -20.72 -16.27 -2.24
CA VAL A 372 -20.42 -15.70 -3.55
C VAL A 372 -19.13 -14.91 -3.53
N ALA A 373 -18.40 -14.93 -4.64
CA ALA A 373 -17.19 -14.15 -4.85
C ALA A 373 -17.28 -13.34 -6.15
N PHE A 374 -16.66 -12.15 -6.14
CA PHE A 374 -16.58 -11.26 -7.30
C PHE A 374 -15.14 -10.91 -7.60
N SER A 375 -14.68 -11.18 -8.83
CA SER A 375 -13.43 -10.66 -9.36
C SER A 375 -13.68 -9.37 -10.15
N LEU A 376 -12.80 -8.39 -9.94
CA LEU A 376 -12.93 -7.05 -10.53
C LEU A 376 -11.79 -6.75 -11.49
N TYR A 377 -12.05 -5.86 -12.45
CA TYR A 377 -10.99 -5.23 -13.21
C TYR A 377 -10.23 -4.22 -12.32
N PRO A 378 -8.89 -4.20 -12.32
CA PRO A 378 -8.13 -3.31 -11.46
C PRO A 378 -8.34 -1.84 -11.82
N VAL A 379 -8.39 -0.99 -10.82
CA VAL A 379 -8.39 0.48 -11.01
C VAL A 379 -7.10 0.91 -11.71
N SER A 380 -7.19 1.78 -12.69
CA SER A 380 -6.00 2.34 -13.34
C SER A 380 -5.37 3.45 -12.49
N ILE A 381 -4.07 3.70 -12.70
CA ILE A 381 -3.37 4.80 -12.01
C ILE A 381 -3.97 6.17 -12.39
N GLU A 382 -4.46 6.31 -13.62
CA GLU A 382 -5.11 7.53 -14.09
C GLU A 382 -6.47 7.76 -13.43
N GLN A 383 -7.26 6.70 -13.22
CA GLN A 383 -8.51 6.79 -12.44
C GLN A 383 -8.24 7.24 -11.00
N LEU A 384 -7.19 6.68 -10.36
CA LEU A 384 -6.77 7.11 -9.03
C LEU A 384 -6.45 8.61 -9.01
N PHE A 385 -5.64 9.09 -9.97
CA PHE A 385 -5.27 10.49 -10.07
C PHE A 385 -6.49 11.39 -10.27
N ASN A 386 -7.38 11.04 -11.19
CA ASN A 386 -8.58 11.83 -11.49
C ASN A 386 -9.51 11.95 -10.28
N ILE A 387 -9.65 10.90 -9.48
CA ILE A 387 -10.44 10.94 -8.24
C ILE A 387 -9.77 11.84 -7.21
N ALA A 388 -8.48 11.66 -6.98
CA ALA A 388 -7.73 12.46 -6.03
C ALA A 388 -7.69 13.96 -6.44
N ASP A 389 -7.56 14.25 -7.74
CA ASP A 389 -7.60 15.62 -8.28
C ASP A 389 -8.98 16.24 -8.12
N SER A 390 -10.07 15.46 -8.20
CA SER A 390 -11.44 15.95 -7.97
C SER A 390 -11.78 16.19 -6.49
N GLY A 391 -10.86 15.92 -5.56
CA GLY A 391 -11.10 15.99 -4.12
C GLY A 391 -12.07 14.94 -3.59
N ARG A 392 -12.36 13.90 -4.37
CA ARG A 392 -13.22 12.78 -3.98
C ARG A 392 -12.39 11.64 -3.42
N VAL A 393 -13.09 10.69 -2.80
CA VAL A 393 -12.49 9.47 -2.25
C VAL A 393 -13.05 8.24 -2.94
N MET A 394 -12.24 7.20 -2.99
CA MET A 394 -12.66 5.89 -3.47
C MET A 394 -13.42 5.12 -2.38
N PRO A 395 -14.26 4.16 -2.76
CA PRO A 395 -14.72 3.14 -1.83
C PRO A 395 -13.55 2.45 -1.11
N PRO A 396 -13.76 1.86 0.07
CA PRO A 396 -12.68 1.19 0.80
C PRO A 396 -12.13 0.01 0.00
N LYS A 397 -10.82 -0.22 0.11
CA LYS A 397 -10.17 -1.37 -0.53
C LYS A 397 -10.34 -1.38 -2.06
N SER A 398 -10.16 -0.22 -2.70
CA SER A 398 -10.24 -0.07 -4.16
C SER A 398 -8.94 -0.35 -4.89
N THR A 399 -7.80 -0.19 -4.22
CA THR A 399 -6.47 -0.32 -4.82
C THR A 399 -5.59 -1.30 -4.02
N TRP A 400 -4.85 -2.12 -4.73
CA TRP A 400 -3.84 -3.00 -4.15
C TRP A 400 -2.51 -2.79 -4.89
N PHE A 401 -1.55 -2.17 -4.21
CA PHE A 401 -0.21 -1.95 -4.77
C PHE A 401 0.76 -3.05 -4.34
N GLU A 402 1.44 -3.65 -5.30
CA GLU A 402 2.54 -4.61 -5.11
C GLU A 402 3.77 -4.19 -5.93
N PRO A 403 4.97 -4.56 -5.44
CA PRO A 403 5.28 -5.19 -4.16
C PRO A 403 5.22 -4.18 -3.00
N LYS A 404 4.99 -4.69 -1.79
CA LYS A 404 5.01 -3.84 -0.59
C LYS A 404 6.44 -3.40 -0.26
N LEU A 405 6.60 -2.11 0.07
CA LEU A 405 7.85 -1.56 0.57
C LEU A 405 8.23 -2.23 1.89
N ARG A 406 9.52 -2.48 2.12
CA ARG A 406 10.00 -3.05 3.39
C ARG A 406 10.24 -1.95 4.41
N ASP A 407 9.82 -2.22 5.64
CA ASP A 407 10.20 -1.43 6.81
C ASP A 407 11.61 -1.81 7.26
N GLY A 408 12.31 -0.89 7.93
CA GLY A 408 13.63 -1.11 8.51
C GLY A 408 14.82 -0.90 7.58
N ILE A 409 14.61 -0.80 6.26
CA ILE A 409 15.70 -0.50 5.31
C ILE A 409 16.14 0.96 5.43
N LEU A 410 15.18 1.86 5.56
CA LEU A 410 15.39 3.30 5.71
C LEU A 410 14.35 3.84 6.70
N THR A 411 14.80 4.53 7.73
CA THR A 411 13.95 5.10 8.79
C THR A 411 14.28 6.58 8.96
N HIS A 412 13.27 7.41 9.13
CA HIS A 412 13.40 8.85 9.33
C HIS A 412 13.29 9.19 10.81
N LEU A 413 14.35 9.78 11.42
CA LEU A 413 14.35 10.28 12.80
C LEU A 413 13.71 11.67 12.86
N ILE A 414 12.82 11.88 13.85
CA ILE A 414 12.02 13.12 14.00
C ILE A 414 12.32 13.86 15.31
#